data_0dfb15b7d278ee188261440583ab32f5
#
_entry.id   0dfb15b7d278ee188261440583ab32f5
#
_cell.length_a   1.000
_cell.length_b   1.000
_cell.length_c   1.000
_cell.angle_alpha   90.00
_cell.angle_beta   90.00
_cell.angle_gamma   90.00
#
_symmetry.space_group_name_H-M   'P 1'
#
loop_
_entity.id
_entity.type
_entity.pdbx_description
1 polymer ?
#
loop_
_entity_poly.entity_id
_entity_poly.type
_entity_poly.pdbx_seq_one_letter_code
_entity_poly.pdbx_strand_id
1 'polypeptide(L)'
;MFLECCNENIAKDGRILGLMCSRAFGDGRWKWSLDLQREFQQKFNGKAPLTPKFNVQTPPYVTAEPVVTTTTIDPTRPSFLILATDGLWDTLSSQQAVDLVGSWLEIKTNGTKESEPKPKPNYGPLDFSQLDKGVNSRFEEERATNQDDNVAVHLMRNSLGGNHDELIAGRLVAGPPFSRDLRDDITVQVAFFNCPGLANV
;
A
#
# COMPACT_ATOMS: atom_id res chain seq x y z
N MET A 1 16.39 -10.54 -17.92
CA MET A 1 16.10 -10.69 -19.35
C MET A 1 14.59 -10.57 -19.69
N PHE A 2 13.72 -10.24 -18.74
CA PHE A 2 12.28 -10.03 -18.98
C PHE A 2 11.86 -8.55 -19.10
N LEU A 3 12.72 -7.61 -18.77
CA LEU A 3 12.39 -6.18 -18.75
C LEU A 3 12.65 -5.45 -20.07
N GLU A 4 13.42 -6.01 -20.98
CA GLU A 4 13.76 -5.31 -22.24
C GLU A 4 12.66 -5.41 -23.32
N CYS A 5 11.79 -6.41 -23.28
CA CYS A 5 10.68 -6.54 -24.22
C CYS A 5 9.43 -5.73 -23.85
N CYS A 6 9.37 -5.12 -22.67
CA CYS A 6 8.15 -4.48 -22.14
C CYS A 6 8.11 -2.95 -22.32
N ASN A 7 9.14 -2.32 -22.86
CA ASN A 7 9.23 -0.85 -22.90
C ASN A 7 8.10 -0.17 -23.69
N GLU A 8 7.57 -0.82 -24.72
CA GLU A 8 6.48 -0.25 -25.53
C GLU A 8 5.08 -0.40 -24.89
N ASN A 9 4.94 -1.29 -23.90
CA ASN A 9 3.68 -1.62 -23.26
C ASN A 9 3.56 -1.04 -21.83
N ILE A 10 4.61 -0.35 -21.37
CA ILE A 10 4.59 0.35 -20.09
C ILE A 10 4.13 1.78 -20.33
N ALA A 11 2.99 2.15 -19.77
CA ALA A 11 2.50 3.52 -19.81
C ALA A 11 3.41 4.47 -18.99
N LYS A 12 3.28 5.78 -19.21
CA LYS A 12 4.06 6.79 -18.48
C LYS A 12 3.87 6.74 -16.95
N ASP A 13 2.77 6.16 -16.50
CA ASP A 13 2.45 5.93 -15.09
C ASP A 13 3.04 4.61 -14.53
N GLY A 14 3.88 3.91 -15.30
CA GLY A 14 4.50 2.64 -14.91
C GLY A 14 3.58 1.41 -15.03
N ARG A 15 2.37 1.54 -15.60
CA ARG A 15 1.41 0.44 -15.72
C ARG A 15 1.66 -0.39 -16.96
N ILE A 16 1.59 -1.70 -16.81
CA ILE A 16 1.67 -2.67 -17.92
C ILE A 16 0.26 -2.87 -18.48
N LEU A 17 -0.05 -2.23 -19.60
CA LEU A 17 -1.38 -2.27 -20.22
C LEU A 17 -2.50 -2.00 -19.17
N GLY A 18 -2.28 -1.00 -18.32
CA GLY A 18 -3.20 -0.58 -17.27
C GLY A 18 -3.14 -1.36 -15.95
N LEU A 19 -2.30 -2.40 -15.84
CA LEU A 19 -2.07 -3.16 -14.62
C LEU A 19 -0.84 -2.64 -13.88
N MET A 20 -0.92 -2.50 -12.56
CA MET A 20 0.19 -2.01 -11.74
C MET A 20 1.23 -3.08 -11.39
N CYS A 21 0.80 -4.32 -11.23
CA CYS A 21 1.69 -5.42 -10.84
C CYS A 21 2.21 -6.19 -12.07
N SER A 22 3.48 -6.61 -12.01
CA SER A 22 4.12 -7.46 -13.02
C SER A 22 4.02 -8.95 -12.70
N ARG A 23 3.57 -9.30 -11.50
CA ARG A 23 3.40 -10.68 -11.04
C ARG A 23 2.06 -10.84 -10.33
N ALA A 24 1.24 -11.79 -10.78
CA ALA A 24 -0.05 -12.09 -10.17
C ALA A 24 -0.51 -13.50 -10.54
N PHE A 25 -1.30 -14.12 -9.68
CA PHE A 25 -2.12 -15.26 -10.08
C PHE A 25 -3.30 -14.79 -10.92
N GLY A 26 -3.85 -15.68 -11.77
CA GLY A 26 -4.92 -15.28 -12.67
C GLY A 26 -4.47 -14.32 -13.77
N ASP A 27 -5.19 -13.25 -13.96
CA ASP A 27 -4.89 -12.20 -14.94
C ASP A 27 -4.64 -12.70 -16.37
N GLY A 28 -5.44 -13.69 -16.82
CA GLY A 28 -5.30 -14.35 -18.13
C GLY A 28 -5.27 -13.37 -19.30
N ARG A 29 -5.93 -12.21 -19.18
CA ARG A 29 -5.92 -11.15 -20.18
C ARG A 29 -4.52 -10.61 -20.50
N TRP A 30 -3.61 -10.63 -19.55
CA TRP A 30 -2.23 -10.20 -19.70
C TRP A 30 -1.24 -11.35 -19.96
N LYS A 31 -1.70 -12.61 -19.88
CA LYS A 31 -0.87 -13.81 -20.00
C LYS A 31 -1.14 -14.62 -21.26
N TRP A 32 -2.38 -14.63 -21.70
CA TRP A 32 -2.83 -15.52 -22.78
C TRP A 32 -2.80 -14.83 -24.15
N SER A 33 -2.53 -15.62 -25.19
CA SER A 33 -2.70 -15.17 -26.57
C SER A 33 -4.16 -14.76 -26.83
N LEU A 34 -4.38 -13.92 -27.82
CA LEU A 34 -5.73 -13.52 -28.21
C LEU A 34 -6.61 -14.72 -28.62
N ASP A 35 -5.99 -15.75 -29.23
CA ASP A 35 -6.75 -16.94 -29.64
C ASP A 35 -7.26 -17.72 -28.43
N LEU A 36 -6.43 -17.91 -27.41
CA LEU A 36 -6.85 -18.54 -26.16
C LEU A 36 -7.90 -17.71 -25.42
N GLN A 37 -7.76 -16.38 -25.43
CA GLN A 37 -8.78 -15.49 -24.86
C GLN A 37 -10.12 -15.60 -25.59
N ARG A 38 -10.13 -15.73 -26.93
CA ARG A 38 -11.34 -15.93 -27.73
C ARG A 38 -11.99 -17.29 -27.44
N GLU A 39 -11.18 -18.35 -27.37
CA GLU A 39 -11.67 -19.69 -27.02
C GLU A 39 -12.33 -19.69 -25.64
N PHE A 40 -11.68 -19.09 -24.65
CA PHE A 40 -12.20 -18.96 -23.30
C PHE A 40 -13.50 -18.16 -23.28
N GLN A 41 -13.55 -17.04 -24.00
CA GLN A 41 -14.74 -16.21 -24.11
C GLN A 41 -15.92 -17.00 -24.68
N GLN A 42 -15.72 -17.73 -25.76
CA GLN A 42 -16.76 -18.54 -26.39
C GLN A 42 -17.28 -19.66 -25.47
N LYS A 43 -16.36 -20.28 -24.73
CA LYS A 43 -16.68 -21.45 -23.88
C LYS A 43 -17.43 -21.04 -22.61
N PHE A 44 -17.06 -19.91 -21.98
CA PHE A 44 -17.52 -19.58 -20.63
C PHE A 44 -18.39 -18.32 -20.57
N ASN A 45 -18.22 -17.38 -21.49
CA ASN A 45 -18.90 -16.08 -21.46
C ASN A 45 -19.89 -15.86 -22.62
N GLY A 46 -20.15 -16.92 -23.40
CA GLY A 46 -21.13 -16.91 -24.48
C GLY A 46 -20.60 -16.36 -25.82
N LYS A 47 -21.52 -16.07 -26.74
CA LYS A 47 -21.20 -15.75 -28.15
C LYS A 47 -20.76 -14.31 -28.39
N ALA A 48 -20.75 -13.46 -27.38
CA ALA A 48 -20.28 -12.09 -27.54
C ALA A 48 -18.81 -12.09 -27.98
N PRO A 49 -18.43 -11.30 -28.99
CA PRO A 49 -17.04 -11.24 -29.43
C PRO A 49 -16.13 -10.70 -28.34
N LEU A 50 -14.92 -11.24 -28.24
CA LEU A 50 -13.89 -10.68 -27.38
C LEU A 50 -13.54 -9.28 -27.90
N THR A 51 -13.69 -8.28 -27.04
CA THR A 51 -13.22 -6.93 -27.30
C THR A 51 -11.99 -6.68 -26.40
N PRO A 52 -10.77 -6.81 -26.93
CA PRO A 52 -9.58 -6.55 -26.15
C PRO A 52 -9.57 -5.08 -25.70
N LYS A 53 -9.38 -4.85 -24.41
CA LYS A 53 -9.24 -3.49 -23.86
C LYS A 53 -7.89 -2.86 -24.26
N PHE A 54 -6.91 -3.71 -24.56
CA PHE A 54 -5.54 -3.32 -24.87
C PHE A 54 -5.05 -3.99 -26.15
N ASN A 55 -4.06 -3.39 -26.79
CA ASN A 55 -3.39 -3.98 -27.95
C ASN A 55 -2.45 -5.10 -27.50
N VAL A 56 -2.98 -6.32 -27.43
CA VAL A 56 -2.23 -7.53 -27.02
C VAL A 56 -1.47 -8.05 -28.24
N GLN A 57 -0.15 -7.98 -28.23
CA GLN A 57 0.71 -8.43 -29.33
C GLN A 57 1.57 -9.66 -28.95
N THR A 58 2.32 -9.55 -27.86
CA THR A 58 3.35 -10.51 -27.44
C THR A 58 3.19 -10.97 -25.99
N PRO A 59 2.05 -11.58 -25.58
CA PRO A 59 1.93 -12.11 -24.23
C PRO A 59 2.92 -13.27 -23.99
N PRO A 60 3.30 -13.55 -22.74
CA PRO A 60 2.77 -12.99 -21.52
C PRO A 60 3.41 -11.66 -21.11
N TYR A 61 2.62 -10.69 -20.66
CA TYR A 61 3.12 -9.42 -20.09
C TYR A 61 3.29 -9.50 -18.57
N VAL A 62 2.63 -10.45 -17.94
CA VAL A 62 2.61 -10.70 -16.48
C VAL A 62 2.90 -12.17 -16.24
N THR A 63 3.64 -12.47 -15.19
CA THR A 63 3.92 -13.85 -14.79
C THR A 63 3.32 -14.19 -13.42
N ALA A 64 3.07 -15.47 -13.16
CA ALA A 64 2.76 -15.96 -11.82
C ALA A 64 4.02 -16.45 -11.06
N GLU A 65 5.19 -16.41 -11.70
CA GLU A 65 6.44 -16.87 -11.10
C GLU A 65 6.86 -15.93 -9.98
N PRO A 66 7.00 -16.42 -8.72
CA PRO A 66 7.45 -15.58 -7.62
C PRO A 66 8.95 -15.31 -7.69
N VAL A 67 9.36 -14.17 -7.16
CA VAL A 67 10.75 -13.97 -6.77
C VAL A 67 10.89 -14.36 -5.30
N VAL A 68 11.78 -15.31 -5.03
CA VAL A 68 12.05 -15.80 -3.67
C VAL A 68 13.41 -15.27 -3.23
N THR A 69 13.41 -14.61 -2.08
CA THR A 69 14.64 -14.13 -1.43
C THR A 69 14.69 -14.65 -0.01
N THR A 70 15.89 -14.73 0.55
CA THR A 70 16.10 -15.15 1.94
C THR A 70 16.83 -14.06 2.68
N THR A 71 16.34 -13.70 3.87
CA THR A 71 16.97 -12.75 4.77
C THR A 71 17.24 -13.45 6.09
N THR A 72 18.50 -13.47 6.54
CA THR A 72 18.87 -14.02 7.84
C THR A 72 18.58 -12.99 8.92
N ILE A 73 17.79 -13.38 9.92
CA ILE A 73 17.52 -12.54 11.10
C ILE A 73 18.66 -12.77 12.09
N ASP A 74 19.37 -11.68 12.44
CA ASP A 74 20.42 -11.72 13.47
C ASP A 74 19.77 -11.85 14.86
N PRO A 75 19.98 -12.95 15.60
CA PRO A 75 19.37 -13.14 16.90
C PRO A 75 19.91 -12.19 17.98
N THR A 76 20.98 -11.48 17.70
CA THR A 76 21.61 -10.55 18.67
C THR A 76 21.13 -9.11 18.51
N ARG A 77 20.35 -8.80 17.45
CA ARG A 77 19.92 -7.45 17.13
C ARG A 77 18.40 -7.35 17.06
N PRO A 78 17.80 -6.31 17.65
CA PRO A 78 16.38 -6.01 17.44
C PRO A 78 16.09 -5.80 15.95
N SER A 79 15.02 -6.40 15.46
CA SER A 79 14.57 -6.23 14.09
C SER A 79 13.05 -6.40 14.00
N PHE A 80 12.46 -5.93 12.92
CA PHE A 80 11.03 -6.11 12.69
C PHE A 80 10.74 -6.29 11.20
N LEU A 81 9.59 -6.86 10.91
CA LEU A 81 9.05 -7.04 9.57
C LEU A 81 7.67 -6.35 9.50
N ILE A 82 7.48 -5.53 8.49
CA ILE A 82 6.19 -4.91 8.20
C ILE A 82 5.58 -5.62 6.99
N LEU A 83 4.37 -6.13 7.15
CA LEU A 83 3.54 -6.71 6.09
C LEU A 83 2.29 -5.86 5.98
N ALA A 84 2.05 -5.30 4.80
CA ALA A 84 0.86 -4.48 4.57
C ALA A 84 0.36 -4.60 3.13
N THR A 85 -0.91 -4.25 2.94
CA THR A 85 -1.52 -4.08 1.62
C THR A 85 -1.07 -2.76 0.97
N ASP A 86 -1.33 -2.63 -0.32
CA ASP A 86 -1.02 -1.44 -1.12
C ASP A 86 -1.67 -0.17 -0.58
N GLY A 87 -2.82 -0.26 0.08
CA GLY A 87 -3.44 0.89 0.74
C GLY A 87 -2.51 1.61 1.74
N LEU A 88 -1.56 0.89 2.37
CA LEU A 88 -0.51 1.52 3.18
C LEU A 88 0.62 2.06 2.28
N TRP A 89 1.10 1.25 1.35
CA TRP A 89 2.27 1.56 0.53
C TRP A 89 2.04 2.68 -0.50
N ASP A 90 0.78 2.96 -0.85
CA ASP A 90 0.40 4.09 -1.68
C ASP A 90 0.61 5.44 -0.96
N THR A 91 0.56 5.43 0.37
CA THR A 91 0.69 6.63 1.21
C THR A 91 2.06 6.76 1.88
N LEU A 92 2.67 5.65 2.29
CA LEU A 92 3.96 5.59 2.98
C LEU A 92 5.02 4.91 2.11
N SER A 93 6.18 5.53 1.97
CA SER A 93 7.35 4.82 1.47
C SER A 93 7.85 3.79 2.50
N SER A 94 8.60 2.79 2.04
CA SER A 94 9.20 1.80 2.94
C SER A 94 10.06 2.44 4.03
N GLN A 95 10.82 3.49 3.71
CA GLN A 95 11.63 4.20 4.68
C GLN A 95 10.79 4.92 5.73
N GLN A 96 9.74 5.63 5.31
CA GLN A 96 8.82 6.31 6.24
C GLN A 96 8.15 5.33 7.21
N ALA A 97 7.71 4.16 6.70
CA ALA A 97 7.13 3.13 7.55
C ALA A 97 8.15 2.59 8.57
N VAL A 98 9.41 2.38 8.16
CA VAL A 98 10.49 1.95 9.06
C VAL A 98 10.79 3.02 10.11
N ASP A 99 10.87 4.28 9.73
CA ASP A 99 11.14 5.41 10.65
C ASP A 99 10.01 5.58 11.68
N LEU A 100 8.75 5.42 11.25
CA LEU A 100 7.60 5.45 12.14
C LEU A 100 7.63 4.31 13.17
N VAL A 101 7.92 3.07 12.74
CA VAL A 101 8.05 1.94 13.67
C VAL A 101 9.25 2.13 14.60
N GLY A 102 10.36 2.65 14.09
CA GLY A 102 11.55 2.96 14.89
C GLY A 102 11.25 3.96 16.00
N SER A 103 10.62 5.08 15.66
CA SER A 103 10.21 6.11 16.64
C SER A 103 9.25 5.56 17.69
N TRP A 104 8.28 4.76 17.27
CA TRP A 104 7.33 4.08 18.17
C TRP A 104 8.07 3.14 19.15
N LEU A 105 9.02 2.35 18.63
CA LEU A 105 9.85 1.45 19.45
C LEU A 105 10.67 2.20 20.50
N GLU A 106 11.32 3.28 20.10
CA GLU A 106 12.13 4.10 21.02
C GLU A 106 11.30 4.64 22.19
N ILE A 107 10.09 5.11 21.93
CA ILE A 107 9.19 5.58 22.98
C ILE A 107 8.77 4.45 23.90
N LYS A 108 8.39 3.28 23.35
CA LYS A 108 7.91 2.14 24.15
C LYS A 108 9.03 1.46 24.94
N THR A 109 10.26 1.40 24.43
CA THR A 109 11.37 0.72 25.12
C THR A 109 12.10 1.62 26.10
N ASN A 110 12.28 2.90 25.79
CA ASN A 110 13.04 3.82 26.63
C ASN A 110 12.20 4.45 27.74
N GLY A 111 10.87 4.18 27.77
CA GLY A 111 9.98 4.80 28.75
C GLY A 111 10.04 6.32 28.70
N THR A 112 10.45 6.88 27.56
CA THR A 112 10.44 8.31 27.37
C THR A 112 8.98 8.72 27.50
N LYS A 113 8.63 9.35 28.64
CA LYS A 113 7.33 9.96 28.81
C LYS A 113 7.10 10.76 27.55
N GLU A 114 5.98 10.50 26.89
CA GLU A 114 5.49 11.38 25.83
C GLU A 114 5.84 12.80 26.26
N SER A 115 6.67 13.46 25.50
CA SER A 115 6.77 14.92 25.63
C SER A 115 5.32 15.38 25.62
N GLU A 116 4.92 16.20 26.60
CA GLU A 116 3.55 16.69 26.75
C GLU A 116 2.90 16.83 25.37
N PRO A 117 1.68 16.28 25.17
CA PRO A 117 1.09 16.21 23.85
C PRO A 117 1.20 17.61 23.21
N LYS A 118 2.00 17.72 22.18
CA LYS A 118 2.14 19.00 21.47
C LYS A 118 0.73 19.44 21.12
N PRO A 119 0.37 20.72 21.37
CA PRO A 119 -0.96 21.18 21.02
C PRO A 119 -1.21 20.83 19.56
N LYS A 120 -2.30 20.10 19.29
CA LYS A 120 -2.66 19.71 17.93
C LYS A 120 -2.71 20.96 17.07
N PRO A 121 -2.02 21.00 15.93
CA PRO A 121 -2.13 22.14 15.03
C PRO A 121 -3.59 22.36 14.66
N ASN A 122 -4.02 23.60 14.65
CA ASN A 122 -5.35 23.93 14.15
C ASN A 122 -5.30 23.94 12.62
N TYR A 123 -5.71 22.83 11.99
CA TYR A 123 -5.75 22.71 10.54
C TYR A 123 -6.93 23.46 9.89
N GLY A 124 -7.82 24.05 10.70
CA GLY A 124 -9.08 24.62 10.22
C GLY A 124 -10.09 23.56 9.75
N PRO A 125 -11.24 23.99 9.22
CA PRO A 125 -12.24 23.09 8.69
C PRO A 125 -11.71 22.29 7.50
N LEU A 126 -12.03 21.00 7.44
CA LEU A 126 -11.65 20.15 6.33
C LEU A 126 -12.31 20.64 5.03
N ASP A 127 -11.49 21.01 4.06
CA ASP A 127 -11.96 21.36 2.72
C ASP A 127 -12.13 20.06 1.88
N PHE A 128 -13.36 19.57 1.81
CA PHE A 128 -13.69 18.38 1.04
C PHE A 128 -13.37 18.50 -0.45
N SER A 129 -13.29 19.72 -1.00
CA SER A 129 -12.88 19.92 -2.39
C SER A 129 -11.41 19.55 -2.65
N GLN A 130 -10.60 19.53 -1.62
CA GLN A 130 -9.20 19.12 -1.69
C GLN A 130 -9.02 17.61 -1.54
N LEU A 131 -9.99 16.91 -0.95
CA LEU A 131 -10.00 15.44 -0.90
C LEU A 131 -10.25 14.83 -2.28
N ASP A 132 -10.96 15.54 -3.16
CA ASP A 132 -11.34 15.09 -4.51
C ASP A 132 -10.20 15.24 -5.55
N LYS A 133 -9.10 15.86 -5.21
CA LYS A 133 -7.98 16.08 -6.12
C LYS A 133 -6.97 14.94 -6.16
N GLY A 134 -7.46 13.72 -6.13
CA GLY A 134 -6.70 12.50 -6.42
C GLY A 134 -5.75 12.10 -5.30
N VAL A 135 -6.09 11.06 -4.69
CA VAL A 135 -5.39 9.87 -4.18
C VAL A 135 -3.92 10.00 -3.70
N ASN A 136 -3.23 11.06 -3.93
CA ASN A 136 -1.85 11.24 -3.48
C ASN A 136 -1.79 12.07 -2.21
N SER A 137 -2.56 11.69 -1.20
CA SER A 137 -2.24 12.15 0.14
C SER A 137 -1.04 11.37 0.65
N ARG A 138 0.11 11.75 0.14
CA ARG A 138 1.37 11.27 0.69
C ARG A 138 1.45 11.64 2.15
N PHE A 139 2.09 10.79 2.92
CA PHE A 139 2.44 11.06 4.29
C PHE A 139 3.15 12.40 4.40
N GLU A 140 2.67 13.25 5.30
CA GLU A 140 3.29 14.52 5.66
C GLU A 140 3.95 14.37 7.03
N GLU A 141 5.27 14.53 7.07
CA GLU A 141 6.07 14.34 8.29
C GLU A 141 5.63 15.25 9.44
N GLU A 142 5.15 16.45 9.11
CA GLU A 142 4.63 17.42 10.09
C GLU A 142 3.37 16.93 10.82
N ARG A 143 2.65 15.98 10.22
CA ARG A 143 1.46 15.36 10.81
C ARG A 143 1.77 14.06 11.56
N ALA A 144 3.02 13.61 11.56
CA ALA A 144 3.39 12.38 12.25
C ALA A 144 3.06 12.46 13.74
N THR A 145 2.56 11.34 14.28
CA THR A 145 2.18 11.22 15.69
C THR A 145 2.53 9.84 16.22
N ASN A 146 2.83 9.74 17.50
CA ASN A 146 3.18 8.50 18.19
C ASN A 146 2.15 8.13 19.29
N GLN A 147 0.92 8.60 19.17
CA GLN A 147 -0.10 8.47 20.23
C GLN A 147 -0.70 7.07 20.38
N ASP A 148 -0.48 6.17 19.44
CA ASP A 148 -1.12 4.85 19.45
C ASP A 148 -0.27 3.81 20.23
N ASP A 149 -0.93 2.99 21.04
CA ASP A 149 -0.27 1.90 21.77
C ASP A 149 0.07 0.70 20.88
N ASN A 150 -0.68 0.49 19.82
CA ASN A 150 -0.45 -0.57 18.86
C ASN A 150 0.27 -0.04 17.62
N VAL A 151 1.38 -0.65 17.26
CA VAL A 151 2.23 -0.20 16.13
C VAL A 151 1.53 -0.30 14.77
N ALA A 152 0.65 -1.27 14.56
CA ALA A 152 -0.10 -1.38 13.31
C ALA A 152 -1.14 -0.24 13.20
N VAL A 153 -1.81 0.08 14.31
CA VAL A 153 -2.71 1.25 14.39
C VAL A 153 -1.92 2.54 14.19
N HIS A 154 -0.73 2.65 14.77
CA HIS A 154 0.19 3.77 14.58
C HIS A 154 0.53 4.00 13.10
N LEU A 155 0.88 2.94 12.36
CA LEU A 155 1.13 3.02 10.92
C LEU A 155 -0.12 3.43 10.14
N MET A 156 -1.27 2.82 10.42
CA MET A 156 -2.55 3.16 9.77
C MET A 156 -2.96 4.60 10.04
N ARG A 157 -2.84 5.08 11.28
CA ARG A 157 -3.15 6.47 11.62
C ARG A 157 -2.27 7.44 10.84
N ASN A 158 -0.96 7.20 10.82
CA ASN A 158 -0.04 8.08 10.12
C ASN A 158 -0.26 8.06 8.59
N SER A 159 -0.64 6.92 8.01
CA SER A 159 -1.00 6.82 6.59
C SER A 159 -2.29 7.57 6.25
N LEU A 160 -3.22 7.68 7.18
CA LEU A 160 -4.52 8.33 6.98
C LEU A 160 -4.52 9.84 7.31
N GLY A 161 -3.47 10.38 7.93
CA GLY A 161 -3.41 11.80 8.23
C GLY A 161 -2.74 12.16 9.56
N GLY A 162 -2.22 11.18 10.31
CA GLY A 162 -1.42 11.40 11.52
C GLY A 162 -2.20 12.07 12.65
N ASN A 163 -1.80 13.29 13.01
CA ASN A 163 -2.45 14.09 14.07
C ASN A 163 -3.64 14.94 13.57
N HIS A 164 -4.02 14.83 12.30
CA HIS A 164 -5.17 15.54 11.72
C HIS A 164 -6.44 14.69 11.82
N ASP A 165 -7.10 14.71 12.97
CA ASP A 165 -8.25 13.84 13.25
C ASP A 165 -9.42 14.02 12.27
N GLU A 166 -9.71 15.24 11.82
CA GLU A 166 -10.79 15.51 10.86
C GLU A 166 -10.51 14.90 9.48
N LEU A 167 -9.24 14.93 9.04
CA LEU A 167 -8.84 14.30 7.79
C LEU A 167 -9.00 12.77 7.86
N ILE A 168 -8.59 12.17 8.98
CA ILE A 168 -8.77 10.73 9.21
C ILE A 168 -10.27 10.39 9.21
N ALA A 169 -11.06 11.15 9.96
CA ALA A 169 -12.51 10.95 10.03
C ALA A 169 -13.16 11.08 8.65
N GLY A 170 -12.80 12.11 7.88
CA GLY A 170 -13.30 12.31 6.52
C GLY A 170 -12.99 11.15 5.59
N ARG A 171 -11.76 10.61 5.64
CA ARG A 171 -11.36 9.44 4.86
C ARG A 171 -12.09 8.17 5.27
N LEU A 172 -12.33 7.97 6.57
CA LEU A 172 -13.00 6.77 7.09
C LEU A 172 -14.50 6.77 6.85
N VAL A 173 -15.16 7.94 6.91
CA VAL A 173 -16.61 8.08 6.72
C VAL A 173 -17.04 7.91 5.27
N ALA A 174 -16.16 8.22 4.32
CA ALA A 174 -16.49 8.12 2.91
C ALA A 174 -16.88 6.68 2.52
N GLY A 175 -18.10 6.52 2.00
CA GLY A 175 -18.62 5.27 1.46
C GLY A 175 -18.48 5.17 -0.07
N PRO A 176 -18.80 4.00 -0.65
CA PRO A 176 -18.85 3.84 -2.09
C PRO A 176 -19.82 4.84 -2.75
N PRO A 177 -19.51 5.36 -3.96
CA PRO A 177 -18.34 5.05 -4.77
C PRO A 177 -17.08 5.85 -4.40
N PHE A 178 -17.18 6.85 -3.54
CA PHE A 178 -16.13 7.84 -3.28
C PHE A 178 -14.98 7.33 -2.40
N SER A 179 -15.20 6.27 -1.61
CA SER A 179 -14.20 5.74 -0.68
C SER A 179 -12.89 5.37 -1.38
N ARG A 180 -12.98 4.79 -2.59
CA ARG A 180 -11.80 4.35 -3.35
C ARG A 180 -10.95 5.50 -3.89
N ASP A 181 -11.53 6.68 -4.03
CA ASP A 181 -10.80 7.89 -4.43
C ASP A 181 -10.01 8.50 -3.26
N LEU A 182 -10.41 8.17 -2.03
CA LEU A 182 -9.84 8.73 -0.80
C LEU A 182 -8.89 7.79 -0.05
N ARG A 183 -9.11 6.49 -0.16
CA ARG A 183 -8.31 5.43 0.46
C ARG A 183 -8.57 4.08 -0.20
N ASP A 184 -7.56 3.21 -0.19
CA ASP A 184 -7.77 1.78 -0.43
C ASP A 184 -7.88 1.02 0.90
N ASP A 185 -8.11 -0.28 0.86
CA ASP A 185 -8.18 -1.13 2.03
C ASP A 185 -6.78 -1.32 2.64
N ILE A 186 -6.64 -1.02 3.93
CA ILE A 186 -5.38 -1.07 4.65
C ILE A 186 -5.41 -2.23 5.63
N THR A 187 -4.51 -3.18 5.43
CA THR A 187 -4.19 -4.22 6.41
C THR A 187 -2.72 -4.12 6.76
N VAL A 188 -2.39 -4.14 8.05
CA VAL A 188 -1.01 -4.02 8.53
C VAL A 188 -0.74 -5.07 9.58
N GLN A 189 0.42 -5.73 9.46
CA GLN A 189 0.99 -6.59 10.48
C GLN A 189 2.45 -6.21 10.70
N VAL A 190 2.87 -6.14 11.95
CA VAL A 190 4.27 -5.90 12.32
C VAL A 190 4.73 -7.04 13.22
N ALA A 191 5.75 -7.77 12.78
CA ALA A 191 6.38 -8.84 13.55
C ALA A 191 7.72 -8.35 14.09
N PHE A 192 7.93 -8.45 15.38
CA PHE A 192 9.16 -8.07 16.06
C PHE A 192 10.02 -9.28 16.35
N PHE A 193 11.34 -9.14 16.17
CA PHE A 193 12.33 -10.17 16.46
C PHE A 193 13.37 -9.58 17.41
N ASN A 194 13.65 -10.30 18.50
CA ASN A 194 14.68 -9.92 19.48
C ASN A 194 14.52 -8.48 20.03
N CYS A 195 13.29 -8.07 20.30
CA CYS A 195 12.98 -6.77 20.90
C CYS A 195 12.67 -6.95 22.40
N PRO A 196 13.69 -6.99 23.29
CA PRO A 196 13.46 -7.06 24.72
C PRO A 196 12.73 -5.79 25.17
N GLY A 197 11.67 -5.91 25.90
CA GLY A 197 10.82 -4.77 26.33
C GLY A 197 9.45 -4.71 25.68
N LEU A 198 9.21 -5.44 24.57
CA LEU A 198 7.88 -5.60 23.98
C LEU A 198 7.15 -6.87 24.45
N ALA A 199 7.70 -7.64 25.37
CA ALA A 199 7.13 -8.91 25.84
C ALA A 199 5.75 -8.78 26.53
N ASN A 200 5.27 -7.57 26.76
CA ASN A 200 4.00 -7.26 27.43
C ASN A 200 3.12 -6.24 26.67
N VAL A 201 3.33 -6.04 25.39
CA VAL A 201 2.53 -5.13 24.56
C VAL A 201 1.61 -5.91 23.63
#